data_829c2851443da51c3d4b8ecbc00211e0
#
_entry.id   829c2851443da51c3d4b8ecbc00211e0
#
_cell.length_a   1.000
_cell.length_b   1.000
_cell.length_c   1.000
_cell.angle_alpha   90.00
_cell.angle_beta   90.00
_cell.angle_gamma   90.00
#
_symmetry.space_group_name_H-M   'P 1'
#
loop_
_entity.id
_entity.type
_entity.pdbx_description
1 polymer ?
#
loop_
_entity_poly.entity_id
_entity_poly.type
_entity_poly.pdbx_seq_one_letter_code
_entity_poly.pdbx_strand_id
1 'polypeptide(L)'
;VGLYAAYGSNLDPAQMQLRCPHSPWQTSGWLSGWRLTFGGEDLGWDGSLPTVVEEPGDASAQVFVGLYDISDLDEDALDRWESADTGLYRKIRVRVATPEGPCPAHLYVLDAYEGGLPSVRTRDTIVDAASAAGAPLDYVAQLLATAVREDE
;
A
#
# COMPACT_ATOMS: atom_id res chain seq x y z
N VAL A 1 -0.33 -15.69 10.61
CA VAL A 1 -1.49 -16.05 9.86
C VAL A 1 -1.34 -15.86 8.37
N GLY A 2 -0.34 -15.17 7.92
CA GLY A 2 -0.07 -14.97 6.51
C GLY A 2 0.70 -13.70 6.28
N LEU A 3 1.12 -13.51 5.04
CA LEU A 3 1.88 -12.35 4.66
C LEU A 3 0.93 -11.21 4.26
N TYR A 4 1.27 -10.01 4.70
CA TYR A 4 0.57 -8.78 4.34
C TYR A 4 1.49 -7.95 3.45
N ALA A 5 0.97 -7.52 2.31
CA ALA A 5 1.69 -6.68 1.36
C ALA A 5 1.30 -5.21 1.57
N ALA A 6 2.22 -4.44 2.11
CA ALA A 6 2.03 -3.02 2.34
C ALA A 6 2.54 -2.22 1.14
N TYR A 7 1.71 -1.30 0.65
CA TYR A 7 2.08 -0.45 -0.48
C TYR A 7 2.00 1.05 -0.16
N GLY A 8 1.44 1.39 0.98
CA GLY A 8 1.24 2.77 1.43
C GLY A 8 2.07 3.11 2.67
N SER A 9 1.47 3.75 3.66
CA SER A 9 2.18 4.19 4.87
C SER A 9 2.80 3.03 5.66
N ASN A 10 2.21 1.85 5.61
CA ASN A 10 2.75 0.68 6.29
C ASN A 10 3.99 0.07 5.62
N LEU A 11 4.38 0.59 4.44
CA LEU A 11 5.69 0.27 3.87
C LEU A 11 6.82 0.68 4.80
N ASP A 12 6.63 1.74 5.58
CA ASP A 12 7.64 2.17 6.56
C ASP A 12 7.71 1.15 7.70
N PRO A 13 8.82 0.43 7.85
CA PRO A 13 8.92 -0.60 8.90
C PRO A 13 8.77 -0.04 10.32
N ALA A 14 9.24 1.18 10.57
CA ALA A 14 9.09 1.81 11.87
C ALA A 14 7.63 2.10 12.19
N GLN A 15 6.87 2.57 11.19
CA GLN A 15 5.45 2.84 11.35
C GLN A 15 4.67 1.54 11.57
N MET A 16 4.99 0.51 10.79
CA MET A 16 4.32 -0.79 10.93
C MET A 16 4.58 -1.40 12.29
N GLN A 17 5.79 -1.24 12.84
CA GLN A 17 6.12 -1.77 14.16
C GLN A 17 5.29 -1.11 15.27
N LEU A 18 4.95 0.17 15.11
CA LEU A 18 4.07 0.84 16.07
C LEU A 18 2.63 0.32 16.01
N ARG A 19 2.16 -0.01 14.82
CA ARG A 19 0.78 -0.46 14.60
C ARG A 19 0.60 -1.95 14.90
N CYS A 20 1.59 -2.74 14.49
CA CYS A 20 1.56 -4.20 14.57
C CYS A 20 2.92 -4.71 15.10
N PRO A 21 3.17 -4.57 16.42
CA PRO A 21 4.50 -4.84 16.96
C PRO A 21 4.93 -6.30 16.94
N HIS A 22 4.01 -7.22 16.70
CA HIS A 22 4.29 -8.66 16.66
C HIS A 22 4.40 -9.21 15.25
N SER A 23 4.46 -8.36 14.24
CA SER A 23 4.40 -8.75 12.84
C SER A 23 5.66 -8.29 12.09
N PRO A 24 6.71 -9.13 12.03
CA PRO A 24 8.01 -8.70 11.52
C PRO A 24 8.03 -8.55 10.00
N TRP A 25 8.89 -7.67 9.54
CA TRP A 25 9.26 -7.53 8.12
C TRP A 25 9.91 -8.81 7.63
N GLN A 26 9.50 -9.29 6.47
CA GLN A 26 10.10 -10.46 5.83
C GLN A 26 10.99 -10.07 4.66
N THR A 27 10.44 -9.36 3.69
CA THR A 27 11.17 -8.95 2.50
C THR A 27 10.36 -7.91 1.73
N SER A 28 10.94 -7.34 0.71
CA SER A 28 10.21 -6.53 -0.25
C SER A 28 9.93 -7.33 -1.51
N GLY A 29 9.01 -6.84 -2.32
CA GLY A 29 8.67 -7.47 -3.58
C GLY A 29 7.90 -6.54 -4.50
N TRP A 30 7.46 -7.08 -5.62
CA TRP A 30 6.73 -6.34 -6.63
C TRP A 30 5.38 -6.99 -6.91
N LEU A 31 4.35 -6.18 -6.91
CA LEU A 31 3.01 -6.58 -7.32
C LEU A 31 2.89 -6.29 -8.82
N SER A 32 3.27 -7.27 -9.63
CA SER A 32 3.33 -7.14 -11.08
C SER A 32 1.94 -7.18 -11.69
N GLY A 33 1.68 -6.32 -12.67
CA GLY A 33 0.37 -6.23 -13.32
C GLY A 33 -0.63 -5.38 -12.55
N TRP A 34 -0.17 -4.60 -11.59
CA TRP A 34 -0.97 -3.67 -10.80
C TRP A 34 -0.33 -2.29 -10.84
N ARG A 35 -1.10 -1.26 -10.55
CA ARG A 35 -0.59 0.10 -10.40
C ARG A 35 -1.16 0.74 -9.14
N LEU A 36 -0.37 1.61 -8.55
CA LEU A 36 -0.81 2.44 -7.43
C LEU A 36 -1.65 3.59 -7.98
N THR A 37 -2.78 3.81 -7.36
CA THR A 37 -3.68 4.89 -7.73
C THR A 37 -4.38 5.43 -6.50
N PHE A 38 -5.31 6.34 -6.71
CA PHE A 38 -6.04 7.00 -5.65
C PHE A 38 -7.53 7.04 -6.00
N GLY A 39 -8.36 7.01 -4.98
CA GLY A 39 -9.81 7.05 -5.18
C GLY A 39 -10.52 7.46 -3.93
N GLY A 40 -11.85 7.46 -3.98
CA GLY A 40 -12.67 7.76 -2.82
C GLY A 40 -12.49 9.17 -2.28
N GLU A 41 -12.30 10.17 -3.15
CA GLU A 41 -12.05 11.55 -2.72
C GLU A 41 -13.14 12.05 -1.76
N ASP A 42 -14.38 11.61 -1.94
CA ASP A 42 -15.50 11.98 -1.08
C ASP A 42 -15.42 11.33 0.30
N LEU A 43 -14.64 10.28 0.46
CA LEU A 43 -14.50 9.52 1.70
C LEU A 43 -13.31 10.00 2.52
N GLY A 44 -12.34 10.67 1.89
CA GLY A 44 -11.14 11.14 2.54
C GLY A 44 -11.26 12.58 2.98
N TRP A 45 -10.70 12.89 4.14
CA TRP A 45 -10.65 14.26 4.66
C TRP A 45 -9.56 15.07 3.98
N ASP A 46 -8.58 14.38 3.42
CA ASP A 46 -7.33 14.94 2.95
C ASP A 46 -7.08 14.53 1.49
N GLY A 47 -8.15 14.58 0.67
CA GLY A 47 -8.10 14.19 -0.72
C GLY A 47 -8.35 12.70 -0.93
N SER A 48 -7.95 12.20 -2.10
CA SER A 48 -8.13 10.80 -2.46
C SER A 48 -7.24 9.89 -1.62
N LEU A 49 -7.70 8.66 -1.43
CA LEU A 49 -7.02 7.65 -0.63
C LEU A 49 -6.23 6.69 -1.53
N PRO A 50 -5.06 6.18 -1.08
CA PRO A 50 -4.26 5.27 -1.89
C PRO A 50 -4.90 3.89 -2.01
N THR A 51 -4.74 3.30 -3.18
CA THR A 51 -5.16 1.92 -3.46
C THR A 51 -4.34 1.37 -4.62
N VAL A 52 -4.55 0.11 -4.95
CA VAL A 52 -3.95 -0.53 -6.13
C VAL A 52 -5.05 -1.11 -6.99
N VAL A 53 -4.84 -1.08 -8.31
CA VAL A 53 -5.77 -1.66 -9.28
C VAL A 53 -5.00 -2.48 -10.29
N GLU A 54 -5.65 -3.51 -10.84
CA GLU A 54 -5.03 -4.35 -11.86
C GLU A 54 -4.90 -3.61 -13.19
N GLU A 55 -3.78 -3.85 -13.88
CA GLU A 55 -3.51 -3.40 -15.25
C GLU A 55 -3.12 -4.62 -16.09
N PRO A 56 -4.08 -5.50 -16.44
CA PRO A 56 -3.72 -6.78 -17.05
C PRO A 56 -3.09 -6.67 -18.43
N GLY A 57 -3.25 -5.54 -19.12
CA GLY A 57 -2.64 -5.32 -20.42
C GLY A 57 -1.26 -4.70 -20.39
N ASP A 58 -0.72 -4.40 -19.21
CA ASP A 58 0.55 -3.68 -19.06
C ASP A 58 1.53 -4.51 -18.21
N ALA A 59 2.45 -5.18 -18.89
CA ALA A 59 3.45 -5.99 -18.22
C ALA A 59 4.49 -5.16 -17.46
N SER A 60 4.57 -3.85 -17.74
CA SER A 60 5.51 -2.96 -17.03
C SER A 60 4.91 -2.37 -15.78
N ALA A 61 3.59 -2.48 -15.58
CA ALA A 61 2.93 -1.98 -14.38
C ALA A 61 3.36 -2.83 -13.17
N GLN A 62 3.81 -2.15 -12.12
CA GLN A 62 4.20 -2.84 -10.88
C GLN A 62 4.18 -1.89 -9.71
N VAL A 63 3.87 -2.43 -8.53
CA VAL A 63 3.83 -1.69 -7.28
C VAL A 63 4.85 -2.31 -6.33
N PHE A 64 5.70 -1.47 -5.75
CA PHE A 64 6.65 -1.91 -4.73
C PHE A 64 5.90 -2.16 -3.42
N VAL A 65 6.10 -3.33 -2.82
CA VAL A 65 5.44 -3.71 -1.57
C VAL A 65 6.44 -4.24 -0.55
N GLY A 66 6.12 -4.04 0.71
CA GLY A 66 6.80 -4.68 1.82
C GLY A 66 5.95 -5.83 2.34
N LEU A 67 6.57 -6.96 2.62
CA LEU A 67 5.87 -8.14 3.13
C LEU A 67 6.16 -8.32 4.62
N TYR A 68 5.11 -8.40 5.39
CA TYR A 68 5.15 -8.62 6.84
C TYR A 68 4.44 -9.93 7.18
N ASP A 69 5.03 -10.67 8.11
CA ASP A 69 4.39 -11.89 8.64
C ASP A 69 3.44 -11.49 9.77
N ILE A 70 2.14 -11.46 9.47
CA ILE A 70 1.15 -10.97 10.41
C ILE A 70 0.85 -11.99 11.50
N SER A 71 1.08 -11.57 12.74
CA SER A 71 0.74 -12.35 13.92
C SER A 71 -0.78 -12.32 14.18
N ASP A 72 -1.31 -13.41 14.74
CA ASP A 72 -2.70 -13.46 15.21
C ASP A 72 -3.01 -12.32 16.18
N LEU A 73 -2.01 -11.87 16.94
CA LEU A 73 -2.17 -10.79 17.91
C LEU A 73 -2.42 -9.44 17.23
N ASP A 74 -1.99 -9.29 15.99
CA ASP A 74 -2.04 -8.01 15.28
C ASP A 74 -3.11 -7.97 14.18
N GLU A 75 -3.68 -9.10 13.81
CA GLU A 75 -4.59 -9.17 12.65
C GLU A 75 -5.79 -8.22 12.79
N ASP A 76 -6.45 -8.23 13.94
CA ASP A 76 -7.61 -7.36 14.16
C ASP A 76 -7.21 -5.89 14.18
N ALA A 77 -6.05 -5.57 14.74
CA ALA A 77 -5.54 -4.20 14.77
C ALA A 77 -5.24 -3.69 13.36
N LEU A 78 -4.66 -4.55 12.51
CA LEU A 78 -4.38 -4.20 11.13
C LEU A 78 -5.67 -3.98 10.34
N ASP A 79 -6.66 -4.86 10.49
CA ASP A 79 -7.95 -4.73 9.84
C ASP A 79 -8.63 -3.41 10.22
N ARG A 80 -8.60 -3.04 11.49
CA ARG A 80 -9.16 -1.77 11.95
C ARG A 80 -8.37 -0.59 11.41
N TRP A 81 -7.07 -0.68 11.38
CA TRP A 81 -6.23 0.39 10.82
C TRP A 81 -6.53 0.63 9.35
N GLU A 82 -6.71 -0.45 8.59
CA GLU A 82 -7.03 -0.38 7.16
C GLU A 82 -8.52 -0.13 6.91
N SER A 83 -9.31 -0.03 7.97
CA SER A 83 -10.77 0.21 7.90
C SER A 83 -11.54 -0.88 7.15
N ALA A 84 -11.05 -2.12 7.17
CA ALA A 84 -11.73 -3.23 6.52
C ALA A 84 -13.05 -3.56 7.22
N ASP A 85 -13.10 -3.37 8.54
CA ASP A 85 -14.30 -3.60 9.35
C ASP A 85 -15.42 -2.61 9.08
N THR A 86 -15.12 -1.43 8.48
CA THR A 86 -16.12 -0.43 8.11
C THR A 86 -16.57 -0.54 6.66
N GLY A 87 -15.94 -1.44 5.87
CA GLY A 87 -16.24 -1.59 4.45
C GLY A 87 -15.56 -0.56 3.55
N LEU A 88 -14.71 0.31 4.10
CA LEU A 88 -13.98 1.30 3.32
C LEU A 88 -12.90 0.65 2.45
N TYR A 89 -12.14 -0.26 3.05
CA TYR A 89 -11.18 -1.11 2.33
C TYR A 89 -11.61 -2.56 2.48
N ARG A 90 -11.31 -3.38 1.47
CA ARG A 90 -11.54 -4.83 1.55
C ARG A 90 -10.23 -5.57 1.37
N LYS A 91 -10.12 -6.68 2.05
CA LYS A 91 -8.94 -7.53 2.02
C LYS A 91 -9.03 -8.48 0.82
N ILE A 92 -7.99 -8.53 0.01
CA ILE A 92 -7.92 -9.47 -1.11
C ILE A 92 -6.61 -10.25 -1.07
N ARG A 93 -6.58 -11.37 -1.77
CA ARG A 93 -5.37 -12.19 -1.89
C ARG A 93 -4.70 -11.88 -3.21
N VAL A 94 -3.37 -11.75 -3.18
CA VAL A 94 -2.55 -11.43 -4.35
C VAL A 94 -1.31 -12.31 -4.36
N ARG A 95 -0.58 -12.26 -5.45
CA ARG A 95 0.72 -12.93 -5.59
C ARG A 95 1.78 -11.88 -5.82
N VAL A 96 2.80 -11.90 -4.96
CA VAL A 96 3.90 -10.91 -4.98
C VAL A 96 5.16 -11.58 -5.49
N ALA A 97 5.84 -10.94 -6.44
CA ALA A 97 7.13 -11.41 -6.93
C ALA A 97 8.22 -10.98 -5.95
N THR A 98 8.97 -11.93 -5.42
CA THR A 98 10.07 -11.68 -4.49
C THR A 98 11.37 -12.28 -5.05
N PRO A 99 12.55 -11.93 -4.47
CA PRO A 99 13.80 -12.56 -4.89
C PRO A 99 13.82 -14.08 -4.75
N GLU A 100 12.96 -14.63 -3.89
CA GLU A 100 12.86 -16.08 -3.65
C GLU A 100 11.73 -16.73 -4.46
N GLY A 101 11.08 -15.97 -5.34
CA GLY A 101 9.98 -16.44 -6.16
C GLY A 101 8.64 -15.84 -5.75
N PRO A 102 7.56 -16.21 -6.45
CA PRO A 102 6.23 -15.65 -6.14
C PRO A 102 5.74 -16.15 -4.79
N CYS A 103 5.18 -15.20 -4.01
CA CYS A 103 4.62 -15.46 -2.69
C CYS A 103 3.16 -15.04 -2.62
N PRO A 104 2.26 -15.86 -2.07
CA PRO A 104 0.91 -15.42 -1.79
C PRO A 104 0.91 -14.46 -0.61
N ALA A 105 0.11 -13.41 -0.71
CA ALA A 105 -0.04 -12.41 0.34
C ALA A 105 -1.44 -11.84 0.28
N HIS A 106 -1.84 -11.09 1.31
CA HIS A 106 -3.06 -10.31 1.25
C HIS A 106 -2.73 -8.83 1.31
N LEU A 107 -3.63 -8.01 0.79
CA LEU A 107 -3.57 -6.56 0.91
C LEU A 107 -4.98 -6.00 0.95
N TYR A 108 -5.07 -4.71 1.21
CA TYR A 108 -6.36 -4.03 1.31
C TYR A 108 -6.50 -3.10 0.12
N VAL A 109 -7.65 -3.19 -0.54
CA VAL A 109 -7.98 -2.31 -1.67
C VAL A 109 -9.19 -1.45 -1.29
N LEU A 110 -9.17 -0.21 -1.77
CA LEU A 110 -10.25 0.73 -1.53
C LEU A 110 -11.48 0.29 -2.31
N ASP A 111 -12.60 0.17 -1.61
CA ASP A 111 -13.88 -0.20 -2.23
C ASP A 111 -14.62 1.07 -2.64
N ALA A 112 -14.04 1.79 -3.63
CA ALA A 112 -14.55 3.06 -4.13
C ALA A 112 -14.03 3.28 -5.54
N TYR A 113 -14.64 4.24 -6.23
CA TYR A 113 -14.21 4.58 -7.58
C TYR A 113 -12.84 5.25 -7.58
N GLU A 114 -12.03 4.88 -8.56
CA GLU A 114 -10.76 5.55 -8.83
C GLU A 114 -11.02 6.97 -9.32
N GLY A 115 -10.19 7.91 -8.89
CA GLY A 115 -10.26 9.30 -9.31
C GLY A 115 -9.94 10.27 -8.20
N GLY A 116 -9.81 11.54 -8.55
CA GLY A 116 -9.43 12.59 -7.64
C GLY A 116 -7.93 12.62 -7.39
N LEU A 117 -7.51 13.55 -6.57
CA LEU A 117 -6.09 13.75 -6.27
C LEU A 117 -5.83 13.61 -4.78
N PRO A 118 -4.72 12.97 -4.38
CA PRO A 118 -4.33 12.93 -2.98
C PRO A 118 -3.82 14.30 -2.52
N SER A 119 -3.78 14.51 -1.22
CA SER A 119 -3.11 15.67 -0.65
C SER A 119 -1.59 15.52 -0.76
N VAL A 120 -0.87 16.63 -0.60
CA VAL A 120 0.59 16.61 -0.51
C VAL A 120 1.03 15.70 0.65
N ARG A 121 0.35 15.79 1.79
CA ARG A 121 0.66 14.96 2.95
C ARG A 121 0.55 13.47 2.64
N THR A 122 -0.52 13.05 1.98
CA THR A 122 -0.72 11.65 1.61
C THR A 122 0.39 11.17 0.68
N ARG A 123 0.70 11.96 -0.37
CA ARG A 123 1.79 11.62 -1.29
C ARG A 123 3.11 11.49 -0.55
N ASP A 124 3.45 12.49 0.26
CA ASP A 124 4.75 12.54 0.93
C ASP A 124 4.90 11.41 1.96
N THR A 125 3.81 11.05 2.63
CA THR A 125 3.81 9.91 3.56
C THR A 125 4.18 8.62 2.82
N ILE A 126 3.62 8.39 1.64
CA ILE A 126 3.92 7.19 0.83
C ILE A 126 5.36 7.25 0.32
N VAL A 127 5.82 8.42 -0.13
CA VAL A 127 7.20 8.61 -0.59
C VAL A 127 8.19 8.28 0.52
N ASP A 128 7.96 8.82 1.72
CA ASP A 128 8.84 8.57 2.86
C ASP A 128 8.82 7.09 3.27
N ALA A 129 7.65 6.46 3.25
CA ALA A 129 7.51 5.05 3.58
C ALA A 129 8.25 4.16 2.56
N ALA A 130 8.13 4.45 1.28
CA ALA A 130 8.82 3.70 0.23
C ALA A 130 10.34 3.85 0.36
N SER A 131 10.82 5.06 0.64
CA SER A 131 12.23 5.31 0.87
C SER A 131 12.76 4.55 2.08
N ALA A 132 12.01 4.55 3.17
CA ALA A 132 12.38 3.83 4.39
C ALA A 132 12.42 2.31 4.16
N ALA A 133 11.59 1.80 3.27
CA ALA A 133 11.54 0.38 2.92
C ALA A 133 12.62 -0.03 1.90
N GLY A 134 13.41 0.91 1.40
CA GLY A 134 14.47 0.62 0.45
C GLY A 134 14.02 0.50 -1.00
N ALA A 135 12.90 1.12 -1.37
CA ALA A 135 12.43 1.11 -2.74
C ALA A 135 13.48 1.75 -3.68
N PRO A 136 13.56 1.28 -4.95
CA PRO A 136 14.47 1.88 -5.92
C PRO A 136 14.21 3.37 -6.11
N LEU A 137 15.27 4.13 -6.39
CA LEU A 137 15.18 5.59 -6.53
C LEU A 137 14.23 6.01 -7.64
N ASP A 138 14.17 5.28 -8.74
CA ASP A 138 13.24 5.58 -9.84
C ASP A 138 11.78 5.38 -9.44
N TYR A 139 11.50 4.37 -8.60
CA TYR A 139 10.16 4.17 -8.06
C TYR A 139 9.77 5.34 -7.15
N VAL A 140 10.67 5.76 -6.27
CA VAL A 140 10.45 6.90 -5.37
C VAL A 140 10.22 8.19 -6.19
N ALA A 141 11.00 8.38 -7.25
CA ALA A 141 10.83 9.53 -8.14
C ALA A 141 9.45 9.53 -8.82
N GLN A 142 8.95 8.36 -9.23
CA GLN A 142 7.61 8.24 -9.80
C GLN A 142 6.53 8.62 -8.77
N LEU A 143 6.70 8.21 -7.51
CA LEU A 143 5.77 8.59 -6.45
C LEU A 143 5.75 10.10 -6.24
N LEU A 144 6.94 10.73 -6.22
CA LEU A 144 7.05 12.18 -6.07
C LEU A 144 6.39 12.94 -7.23
N ALA A 145 6.36 12.34 -8.42
CA ALA A 145 5.73 12.93 -9.59
C ALA A 145 4.20 12.80 -9.59
N THR A 146 3.62 12.12 -8.60
CA THR A 146 2.17 11.98 -8.48
C THR A 146 1.52 13.35 -8.32
N ALA A 147 0.52 13.62 -9.16
CA ALA A 147 -0.24 14.87 -9.06
C ALA A 147 -0.98 14.92 -7.72
N VAL A 148 -0.99 16.09 -7.10
CA VAL A 148 -1.64 16.31 -5.81
C VAL A 148 -2.63 17.46 -5.95
N ARG A 149 -3.62 17.48 -5.05
CA ARG A 149 -4.55 18.61 -4.99
C ARG A 149 -3.82 19.84 -4.45
N GLU A 150 -4.21 21.00 -4.94
CA GLU A 150 -3.63 22.25 -4.46
C GLU A 150 -4.14 22.55 -3.06
N ASP A 151 -3.22 22.96 -2.19
CA ASP A 151 -3.59 23.43 -0.86
C ASP A 151 -4.12 24.87 -0.98
N GLU A 152 -5.19 25.13 -0.30
CA GLU A 152 -5.74 26.47 -0.22
C GLU A 152 -5.12 27.26 0.92
#